data_ae68e51f581e76749df500709f524567
#
_entry.id   ae68e51f581e76749df500709f524567
#
_cell.length_a   1.000
_cell.length_b   1.000
_cell.length_c   1.000
_cell.angle_alpha   90.00
_cell.angle_beta   90.00
_cell.angle_gamma   90.00
#
_symmetry.space_group_name_H-M   'P 1'
#
loop_
_entity.id
_entity.type
_entity.pdbx_description
1 polymer ?
#
loop_
_entity_poly.entity_id
_entity_poly.type
_entity_poly.pdbx_seq_one_letter_code
_entity_poly.pdbx_strand_id
1 'polypeptide(L)'
;MSTEVGSTSSTQTAELGTIDMALEVVTVPVSDVDRAKGFYQSLGWRLDADFAAGEDARLVQMTPPHSQCSIHFGKGFTTMEPGSLDRLYLAVKDIDAAREDLVSRGVDVSEVEEQPKPPGFPDLPGRSYFAYASFSDPDGNGWLLQEVTTRLPGREWED
;
A
#
# COMPACT_ATOMS: atom_id res chain seq x y z
N MET A 1 4.37 -32.59 -16.46
CA MET A 1 4.44 -31.95 -16.55
C MET A 1 5.09 -31.09 -16.80
N SER A 2 5.25 -30.56 -17.20
CA SER A 2 5.82 -29.87 -17.65
C SER A 2 6.35 -28.98 -17.06
N THR A 3 6.84 -28.76 -17.01
CA THR A 3 7.20 -28.10 -16.44
C THR A 3 7.75 -27.06 -16.76
N GLU A 4 7.86 -26.70 -17.61
CA GLU A 4 8.34 -25.73 -17.95
C GLU A 4 7.79 -24.75 -17.82
N VAL A 5 7.19 -24.80 -17.67
CA VAL A 5 6.49 -24.12 -17.42
C VAL A 5 6.69 -22.98 -16.88
N GLY A 6 6.62 -22.73 -15.98
CA GLY A 6 6.68 -21.52 -15.42
C GLY A 6 7.79 -20.71 -15.78
N SER A 7 8.57 -21.23 -16.42
CA SER A 7 9.76 -20.57 -16.78
C SER A 7 9.54 -19.36 -17.63
N THR A 8 8.41 -19.26 -18.29
CA THR A 8 8.30 -18.23 -19.30
C THR A 8 7.23 -17.21 -19.03
N SER A 9 6.32 -17.49 -18.12
CA SER A 9 5.27 -16.54 -17.86
C SER A 9 4.97 -16.45 -16.38
N SER A 10 5.01 -15.24 -15.87
CA SER A 10 4.66 -14.97 -14.49
C SER A 10 3.22 -14.48 -14.37
N THR A 11 2.52 -14.38 -15.49
CA THR A 11 1.11 -13.99 -15.46
C THR A 11 0.31 -15.04 -16.22
N GLN A 12 -0.98 -15.06 -15.98
CA GLN A 12 -1.84 -16.01 -16.69
C GLN A 12 -3.22 -15.44 -16.90
N THR A 13 -3.90 -15.96 -17.89
CA THR A 13 -5.26 -15.56 -18.21
C THR A 13 -6.24 -16.67 -17.88
N ALA A 14 -5.89 -17.52 -16.92
CA ALA A 14 -6.71 -18.64 -16.55
C ALA A 14 -8.08 -18.21 -16.07
N GLU A 15 -8.91 -19.16 -15.82
CA GLU A 15 -10.28 -18.91 -15.43
C GLU A 15 -10.35 -18.08 -14.16
N LEU A 16 -11.18 -17.07 -14.20
CA LEU A 16 -11.45 -16.22 -13.04
C LEU A 16 -12.74 -16.67 -12.39
N GLY A 17 -12.85 -16.42 -11.10
CA GLY A 17 -14.12 -16.62 -10.42
C GLY A 17 -15.17 -15.67 -10.99
N THR A 18 -16.42 -16.00 -10.75
CA THR A 18 -17.54 -15.22 -11.30
C THR A 18 -18.16 -14.26 -10.29
N ILE A 19 -17.70 -14.31 -9.04
CA ILE A 19 -18.18 -13.40 -8.00
C ILE A 19 -17.15 -12.29 -7.82
N ASP A 20 -17.60 -11.05 -7.88
CA ASP A 20 -16.72 -9.91 -7.69
C ASP A 20 -16.20 -9.87 -6.26
N MET A 21 -14.91 -9.71 -6.11
CA MET A 21 -14.28 -9.52 -4.81
C MET A 21 -13.19 -8.48 -4.98
N ALA A 22 -13.33 -7.36 -4.28
CA ALA A 22 -12.34 -6.29 -4.30
C ALA A 22 -11.76 -6.16 -2.91
N LEU A 23 -10.47 -5.85 -2.84
CA LEU A 23 -9.86 -5.60 -1.53
C LEU A 23 -10.39 -4.28 -1.02
N GLU A 24 -11.16 -4.32 0.06
CA GLU A 24 -11.84 -3.14 0.56
C GLU A 24 -11.00 -2.34 1.54
N VAL A 25 -10.42 -3.02 2.53
CA VAL A 25 -9.75 -2.33 3.61
C VAL A 25 -8.70 -3.23 4.25
N VAL A 26 -7.62 -2.63 4.70
CA VAL A 26 -6.57 -3.31 5.45
C VAL A 26 -6.52 -2.74 6.84
N THR A 27 -6.48 -3.59 7.86
CA THR A 27 -6.35 -3.16 9.25
C THR A 27 -4.90 -2.87 9.57
N VAL A 28 -4.64 -1.68 10.10
CA VAL A 28 -3.30 -1.24 10.51
C VAL A 28 -3.30 -1.14 12.03
N PRO A 29 -2.50 -1.96 12.73
CA PRO A 29 -2.52 -1.96 14.20
C PRO A 29 -1.74 -0.76 14.73
N VAL A 30 -2.40 0.03 15.58
CA VAL A 30 -1.81 1.23 16.16
C VAL A 30 -2.05 1.27 17.67
N SER A 31 -1.17 1.96 18.39
CA SER A 31 -1.29 2.08 19.83
C SER A 31 -2.04 3.35 20.25
N ASP A 32 -2.06 4.37 19.39
CA ASP A 32 -2.67 5.66 19.68
C ASP A 32 -3.45 6.10 18.44
N VAL A 33 -4.79 6.02 18.54
CA VAL A 33 -5.66 6.25 17.39
C VAL A 33 -5.59 7.70 16.92
N ASP A 34 -5.55 8.67 17.84
CA ASP A 34 -5.47 10.08 17.45
C ASP A 34 -4.14 10.39 16.79
N ARG A 35 -3.04 9.83 17.29
CA ARG A 35 -1.73 10.02 16.68
C ARG A 35 -1.68 9.44 15.28
N ALA A 36 -2.23 8.23 15.10
CA ALA A 36 -2.28 7.61 13.79
C ALA A 36 -3.13 8.43 12.82
N LYS A 37 -4.30 8.88 13.28
CA LYS A 37 -5.19 9.69 12.46
C LYS A 37 -4.47 10.96 11.99
N GLY A 38 -3.79 11.66 12.90
CA GLY A 38 -3.05 12.86 12.55
C GLY A 38 -1.96 12.58 11.54
N PHE A 39 -1.25 11.47 11.71
CA PHE A 39 -0.19 11.09 10.79
C PHE A 39 -0.74 10.88 9.37
N TYR A 40 -1.76 10.03 9.23
CA TYR A 40 -2.29 9.74 7.91
C TYR A 40 -2.98 10.95 7.27
N GLN A 41 -3.60 11.81 8.08
CA GLN A 41 -4.11 13.09 7.57
C GLN A 41 -2.98 13.97 7.03
N SER A 42 -1.82 13.95 7.68
CA SER A 42 -0.69 14.75 7.22
C SER A 42 -0.14 14.28 5.88
N LEU A 43 -0.40 13.03 5.51
CA LEU A 43 -0.03 12.52 4.18
C LEU A 43 -1.01 12.98 3.09
N GLY A 44 -2.10 13.64 3.46
CA GLY A 44 -3.11 14.05 2.51
C GLY A 44 -4.17 12.99 2.25
N TRP A 45 -4.28 11.99 3.11
CA TRP A 45 -5.26 10.92 2.94
C TRP A 45 -6.64 11.36 3.41
N ARG A 46 -7.68 10.84 2.75
CA ARG A 46 -9.06 11.23 3.04
C ARG A 46 -9.58 10.49 4.27
N LEU A 47 -10.22 11.23 5.17
CA LEU A 47 -10.90 10.63 6.30
C LEU A 47 -12.29 10.19 5.85
N ASP A 48 -12.55 8.89 5.90
CA ASP A 48 -13.85 8.35 5.47
C ASP A 48 -14.79 8.10 6.63
N ALA A 49 -14.25 7.71 7.79
CA ALA A 49 -15.08 7.44 8.96
C ALA A 49 -14.24 7.59 10.22
N ASP A 50 -14.87 8.08 11.28
CA ASP A 50 -14.28 8.13 12.60
C ASP A 50 -15.44 8.07 13.58
N PHE A 51 -15.63 6.92 14.22
CA PHE A 51 -16.68 6.77 15.18
C PHE A 51 -16.26 5.88 16.32
N ALA A 52 -16.91 6.09 17.47
CA ALA A 52 -16.60 5.34 18.67
C ALA A 52 -17.89 4.74 19.24
N ALA A 53 -17.74 3.58 19.85
CA ALA A 53 -18.81 2.93 20.57
C ALA A 53 -18.31 2.73 22.00
N GLY A 54 -18.51 3.73 22.84
CA GLY A 54 -17.97 3.74 24.20
C GLY A 54 -16.49 4.07 24.21
N GLU A 55 -15.83 3.80 25.33
CA GLU A 55 -14.40 4.12 25.48
C GLU A 55 -13.49 3.02 24.93
N ASP A 56 -14.03 1.83 24.72
CA ASP A 56 -13.21 0.68 24.36
C ASP A 56 -13.29 0.31 22.90
N ALA A 57 -14.08 1.03 22.10
CA ALA A 57 -14.23 0.73 20.68
C ALA A 57 -14.23 2.00 19.87
N ARG A 58 -13.31 2.07 18.91
CA ARG A 58 -13.24 3.21 17.99
C ARG A 58 -12.72 2.69 16.66
N LEU A 59 -13.26 3.21 15.57
CA LEU A 59 -12.82 2.88 14.24
C LEU A 59 -12.59 4.14 13.43
N VAL A 60 -11.41 4.25 12.82
CA VAL A 60 -11.08 5.32 11.89
C VAL A 60 -10.74 4.65 10.56
N GLN A 61 -11.35 5.13 9.48
CA GLN A 61 -11.05 4.62 8.14
C GLN A 61 -10.58 5.77 7.26
N MET A 62 -9.48 5.55 6.56
CA MET A 62 -8.85 6.55 5.72
C MET A 62 -8.42 5.93 4.41
N THR A 63 -8.37 6.75 3.36
CA THR A 63 -8.05 6.27 2.02
C THR A 63 -6.96 7.13 1.39
N PRO A 64 -5.89 6.52 0.87
CA PRO A 64 -4.88 7.26 0.10
C PRO A 64 -5.53 7.88 -1.14
N PRO A 65 -4.97 8.99 -1.67
CA PRO A 65 -5.54 9.62 -2.87
C PRO A 65 -5.66 8.64 -4.03
N HIS A 66 -6.84 8.55 -4.58
CA HIS A 66 -7.17 7.71 -5.75
C HIS A 66 -7.07 6.21 -5.51
N SER A 67 -6.94 5.77 -4.27
CA SER A 67 -6.95 4.34 -3.94
C SER A 67 -8.37 3.86 -3.77
N GLN A 68 -8.65 2.63 -4.22
CA GLN A 68 -9.94 2.00 -3.95
C GLN A 68 -9.92 1.24 -2.64
N CYS A 69 -8.73 0.76 -2.24
CA CYS A 69 -8.59 0.09 -0.96
C CYS A 69 -8.24 1.11 0.11
N SER A 70 -8.88 0.98 1.26
CA SER A 70 -8.69 1.86 2.39
C SER A 70 -7.85 1.19 3.46
N ILE A 71 -7.46 1.95 4.48
CA ILE A 71 -6.98 1.36 5.72
C ILE A 71 -7.96 1.74 6.82
N HIS A 72 -8.01 0.92 7.87
CA HIS A 72 -8.66 1.35 9.09
C HIS A 72 -7.81 0.95 10.30
N PHE A 73 -7.97 1.70 11.36
CA PHE A 73 -7.30 1.45 12.63
C PHE A 73 -8.22 1.91 13.74
N GLY A 74 -7.95 1.46 14.94
CA GLY A 74 -8.82 1.81 16.03
C GLY A 74 -8.54 1.01 17.27
N LYS A 75 -9.60 0.78 18.03
CA LYS A 75 -9.53 0.18 19.33
C LYS A 75 -10.60 -0.89 19.43
N GLY A 76 -10.24 -2.07 19.91
CA GLY A 76 -11.20 -3.10 20.24
C GLY A 76 -11.61 -4.03 19.11
N PHE A 77 -10.93 -4.03 17.98
CA PHE A 77 -11.30 -4.94 16.89
C PHE A 77 -10.13 -5.69 16.25
N THR A 78 -8.95 -5.55 16.78
CA THR A 78 -7.82 -6.36 16.33
C THR A 78 -6.92 -6.71 17.50
N THR A 79 -6.30 -7.88 17.42
CA THR A 79 -5.31 -8.32 18.42
C THR A 79 -3.88 -8.21 17.89
N MET A 80 -3.70 -7.66 16.68
CA MET A 80 -2.36 -7.48 16.15
C MET A 80 -1.57 -6.49 17.00
N GLU A 81 -0.29 -6.75 17.15
CA GLU A 81 0.58 -5.84 17.89
C GLU A 81 0.72 -4.53 17.13
N PRO A 82 0.63 -3.38 17.81
CA PRO A 82 0.86 -2.10 17.15
C PRO A 82 2.22 -2.07 16.45
N GLY A 83 2.25 -1.57 15.23
CA GLY A 83 3.48 -1.47 14.47
C GLY A 83 3.93 -2.76 13.80
N SER A 84 3.11 -3.81 13.83
CA SER A 84 3.55 -5.12 13.33
C SER A 84 3.45 -5.29 11.82
N LEU A 85 2.82 -4.38 11.10
CA LEU A 85 2.79 -4.48 9.64
C LEU A 85 4.11 -3.99 9.06
N ASP A 86 4.64 -4.74 8.12
CA ASP A 86 6.01 -4.56 7.66
C ASP A 86 6.10 -3.99 6.25
N ARG A 87 5.22 -4.39 5.35
CA ARG A 87 5.36 -4.00 3.96
C ARG A 87 4.01 -3.75 3.32
N LEU A 88 3.49 -2.55 3.54
CA LEU A 88 2.30 -2.10 2.84
C LEU A 88 2.77 -1.30 1.62
N TYR A 89 2.29 -1.66 0.45
CA TYR A 89 2.76 -1.06 -0.80
C TYR A 89 1.82 0.04 -1.28
N LEU A 90 2.40 1.17 -1.65
CA LEU A 90 1.69 2.28 -2.29
C LEU A 90 2.27 2.44 -3.70
N ALA A 91 1.46 2.15 -4.71
CA ALA A 91 1.88 2.32 -6.09
C ALA A 91 1.80 3.80 -6.46
N VAL A 92 2.88 4.33 -6.99
CA VAL A 92 2.96 5.72 -7.43
C VAL A 92 3.49 5.76 -8.85
N LYS A 93 3.07 6.76 -9.63
CA LYS A 93 3.51 6.86 -11.03
C LYS A 93 4.86 7.53 -11.15
N ASP A 94 5.22 8.41 -10.22
CA ASP A 94 6.49 9.14 -10.21
C ASP A 94 6.99 9.12 -8.77
N ILE A 95 7.91 8.22 -8.47
CA ILE A 95 8.34 8.00 -7.10
C ILE A 95 9.16 9.17 -6.57
N ASP A 96 9.89 9.86 -7.43
CA ASP A 96 10.67 11.01 -6.98
C ASP A 96 9.74 12.14 -6.53
N ALA A 97 8.70 12.40 -7.30
CA ALA A 97 7.71 13.41 -6.93
C ALA A 97 6.94 13.00 -5.67
N ALA A 98 6.57 11.73 -5.57
CA ALA A 98 5.86 11.23 -4.39
C ALA A 98 6.72 11.36 -3.13
N ARG A 99 7.99 11.02 -3.25
CA ARG A 99 8.91 11.15 -2.13
C ARG A 99 9.04 12.61 -1.70
N GLU A 100 9.22 13.51 -2.67
CA GLU A 100 9.34 14.93 -2.36
C GLU A 100 8.09 15.48 -1.66
N ASP A 101 6.92 15.05 -2.10
CA ASP A 101 5.69 15.47 -1.46
C ASP A 101 5.65 15.04 0.00
N LEU A 102 5.98 13.79 0.28
CA LEU A 102 5.97 13.28 1.65
C LEU A 102 7.02 13.99 2.52
N VAL A 103 8.21 14.19 1.98
CA VAL A 103 9.25 14.91 2.72
C VAL A 103 8.79 16.32 3.04
N SER A 104 8.11 16.99 2.09
CA SER A 104 7.60 18.34 2.34
C SER A 104 6.54 18.37 3.43
N ARG A 105 5.88 17.25 3.67
CA ARG A 105 4.87 17.11 4.73
C ARG A 105 5.50 16.68 6.07
N GLY A 106 6.80 16.56 6.11
CA GLY A 106 7.50 16.23 7.37
C GLY A 106 7.72 14.75 7.59
N VAL A 107 7.50 13.90 6.57
CA VAL A 107 7.68 12.46 6.71
C VAL A 107 9.14 12.10 6.44
N ASP A 108 9.68 11.20 7.24
CA ASP A 108 11.03 10.68 7.05
C ASP A 108 10.98 9.54 6.05
N VAL A 109 11.33 9.82 4.80
CA VAL A 109 11.26 8.85 3.71
C VAL A 109 12.68 8.52 3.26
N SER A 110 12.95 7.24 3.06
CA SER A 110 14.27 6.80 2.60
C SER A 110 14.58 7.36 1.20
N GLU A 111 15.84 7.25 0.80
CA GLU A 111 16.21 7.54 -0.58
C GLU A 111 15.54 6.54 -1.50
N VAL A 112 15.33 6.94 -2.75
CA VAL A 112 14.80 6.03 -3.77
C VAL A 112 15.88 5.03 -4.14
N GLU A 113 15.53 3.74 -4.13
CA GLU A 113 16.44 2.66 -4.52
C GLU A 113 15.84 1.87 -5.65
N GLU A 114 16.70 1.44 -6.58
CA GLU A 114 16.27 0.59 -7.68
C GLU A 114 16.79 -0.82 -7.46
N GLN A 115 15.95 -1.78 -7.83
CA GLN A 115 16.29 -3.21 -7.71
C GLN A 115 16.31 -3.82 -9.09
N PRO A 116 17.19 -4.81 -9.32
CA PRO A 116 17.20 -5.49 -10.61
C PRO A 116 15.95 -6.35 -10.79
N LYS A 117 15.50 -6.44 -12.03
CA LYS A 117 14.35 -7.29 -12.36
C LYS A 117 14.79 -8.76 -12.25
N PRO A 118 14.00 -9.60 -11.54
CA PRO A 118 14.34 -11.02 -11.47
C PRO A 118 14.05 -11.73 -12.79
N PRO A 119 14.75 -12.83 -13.05
CA PRO A 119 14.43 -13.62 -14.24
C PRO A 119 12.98 -14.04 -14.25
N GLY A 120 12.35 -13.97 -15.41
CA GLY A 120 10.96 -14.38 -15.56
C GLY A 120 9.94 -13.29 -15.31
N PHE A 121 10.37 -12.16 -14.76
CA PHE A 121 9.43 -11.04 -14.59
C PHE A 121 9.12 -10.45 -15.98
N PRO A 122 7.85 -10.07 -16.24
CA PRO A 122 7.50 -9.50 -17.54
C PRO A 122 8.34 -8.26 -17.85
N ASP A 123 8.66 -8.09 -19.13
CA ASP A 123 9.48 -6.98 -19.58
C ASP A 123 8.60 -5.73 -19.71
N LEU A 124 8.71 -4.84 -18.72
CA LEU A 124 7.96 -3.59 -18.67
C LEU A 124 8.91 -2.41 -18.87
N PRO A 125 8.43 -1.32 -19.48
CA PRO A 125 9.30 -0.15 -19.72
C PRO A 125 9.80 0.47 -18.41
N GLY A 126 10.98 1.05 -18.48
CA GLY A 126 11.55 1.80 -17.38
C GLY A 126 11.82 0.94 -16.17
N ARG A 127 11.54 1.50 -15.00
CA ARG A 127 11.80 0.80 -13.73
C ARG A 127 10.52 0.43 -13.00
N SER A 128 9.43 0.22 -13.75
CA SER A 128 8.14 -0.12 -13.18
C SER A 128 8.25 -1.35 -12.28
N TYR A 129 7.76 -1.24 -11.03
CA TYR A 129 7.83 -2.22 -9.94
C TYR A 129 9.20 -2.35 -9.26
N PHE A 130 10.25 -1.66 -9.74
CA PHE A 130 11.61 -1.87 -9.22
C PHE A 130 12.29 -0.61 -8.72
N ALA A 131 11.53 0.43 -8.40
CA ALA A 131 12.04 1.58 -7.68
C ALA A 131 11.21 1.75 -6.41
N TYR A 132 11.88 1.91 -5.27
CA TYR A 132 11.24 1.88 -3.95
C TYR A 132 11.75 3.00 -3.06
N ALA A 133 10.90 3.43 -2.15
CA ALA A 133 11.29 4.29 -1.02
C ALA A 133 10.37 3.95 0.14
N SER A 134 10.89 3.98 1.36
CA SER A 134 10.14 3.49 2.51
C SER A 134 9.94 4.57 3.57
N PHE A 135 8.87 4.43 4.31
CA PHE A 135 8.61 5.23 5.51
C PHE A 135 7.79 4.40 6.48
N SER A 136 7.63 4.90 7.69
CA SER A 136 6.85 4.21 8.72
C SER A 136 5.87 5.16 9.35
N ASP A 137 4.77 4.61 9.88
CA ASP A 137 3.86 5.39 10.70
C ASP A 137 4.43 5.52 12.12
N PRO A 138 3.77 6.27 13.02
CA PRO A 138 4.32 6.47 14.36
C PRO A 138 4.52 5.20 15.18
N ASP A 139 3.78 4.13 14.90
CA ASP A 139 3.95 2.86 15.59
C ASP A 139 5.01 1.97 14.96
N GLY A 140 5.50 2.33 13.77
CA GLY A 140 6.48 1.50 13.07
C GLY A 140 5.89 0.62 11.98
N ASN A 141 4.59 0.76 11.68
CA ASN A 141 4.03 0.03 10.54
C ASN A 141 4.71 0.51 9.27
N GLY A 142 5.26 -0.41 8.49
CA GLY A 142 6.10 -0.09 7.36
C GLY A 142 5.35 0.09 6.07
N TRP A 143 5.63 1.18 5.38
CA TRP A 143 5.07 1.51 4.08
C TRP A 143 6.16 1.57 3.04
N LEU A 144 5.84 1.17 1.81
CA LEU A 144 6.78 1.17 0.72
C LEU A 144 6.15 1.84 -0.49
N LEU A 145 6.73 2.97 -0.90
CA LEU A 145 6.38 3.53 -2.19
C LEU A 145 7.01 2.67 -3.26
N GLN A 146 6.25 2.31 -4.29
CA GLN A 146 6.74 1.52 -5.40
C GLN A 146 6.32 2.22 -6.68
N GLU A 147 7.28 2.53 -7.53
CA GLU A 147 6.95 3.16 -8.80
C GLU A 147 6.33 2.13 -9.74
N VAL A 148 5.14 2.44 -10.24
CA VAL A 148 4.45 1.57 -11.18
C VAL A 148 3.97 2.45 -12.32
N THR A 149 4.77 2.54 -13.37
CA THR A 149 4.41 3.35 -14.53
C THR A 149 3.58 2.55 -15.52
N THR A 150 3.91 1.28 -15.68
CA THR A 150 3.16 0.34 -16.50
C THR A 150 2.85 -0.85 -15.61
N ARG A 151 1.59 -1.20 -15.52
CA ARG A 151 1.17 -2.30 -14.67
C ARG A 151 1.34 -3.63 -15.37
N LEU A 152 1.47 -4.67 -14.55
CA LEU A 152 1.44 -6.04 -15.06
C LEU A 152 0.14 -6.27 -15.83
N PRO A 153 0.16 -7.16 -16.82
CA PRO A 153 -1.04 -7.46 -17.59
C PRO A 153 -2.20 -7.84 -16.67
N GLY A 154 -3.37 -7.30 -16.95
CA GLY A 154 -4.54 -7.51 -16.13
C GLY A 154 -4.70 -6.52 -15.00
N ARG A 155 -3.76 -5.60 -14.83
CA ARG A 155 -3.79 -4.63 -13.74
C ARG A 155 -3.61 -3.18 -14.22
N GLU A 156 -4.06 -2.87 -15.39
CA GLU A 156 -3.89 -1.53 -15.95
C GLU A 156 -4.50 -0.47 -15.04
N TRP A 157 -3.93 0.73 -15.10
CA TRP A 157 -4.47 1.85 -14.35
C TRP A 157 -5.90 2.16 -14.84
N GLU A 158 -6.77 2.47 -13.89
CA GLU A 158 -8.10 2.95 -14.23
C GLU A 158 -8.06 4.47 -14.33
N ASP A 159 -8.78 5.01 -15.28
CA ASP A 159 -8.85 6.46 -15.51
C ASP A 159 -9.88 7.14 -14.60
#